data_a9ce1c8500c74bdf54be31b125c7b8e0
#
_entry.id   a9ce1c8500c74bdf54be31b125c7b8e0
#
_cell.length_a   1.000
_cell.length_b   1.000
_cell.length_c   1.000
_cell.angle_alpha   90.00
_cell.angle_beta   90.00
_cell.angle_gamma   90.00
#
_symmetry.space_group_name_H-M   'P 1'
#
loop_
_entity.id
_entity.type
_entity.pdbx_description
1 polymer ?
#
loop_
_entity_poly.entity_id
_entity_poly.type
_entity_poly.pdbx_seq_one_letter_code
_entity_poly.pdbx_strand_id
1 'polypeptide(L)'
;MIYRLKLTDDYPDSYWFQFKKEEISIVDLMQCQEIHSKNPLIFTLNKKISEKRLLSYNIFSSDGPDFISLRLATLLENNEEFVKEVQLLDATVIINGQSHYGFKVFNPLHFLSCIDMDKSESRPLLSYLPDGPKSFTKMVFRQDITKDFWMARCKENTSCIVISDKLKQFCIENNIKDIVFE
;
A
#
# COMPACT_ATOMS: atom_id res chain seq x y z
N MET A 1 6.45 -16.47 4.90
CA MET A 1 5.25 -16.47 4.03
C MET A 1 5.07 -15.09 3.40
N ILE A 2 4.23 -15.01 2.33
CA ILE A 2 3.88 -13.76 1.64
C ILE A 2 2.41 -13.47 1.90
N TYR A 3 2.08 -12.21 2.14
CA TYR A 3 0.73 -11.74 2.40
C TYR A 3 0.41 -10.52 1.57
N ARG A 4 -0.86 -10.32 1.26
CA ARG A 4 -1.39 -9.02 0.85
C ARG A 4 -1.73 -8.20 2.08
N LEU A 5 -1.48 -6.90 1.98
CA LEU A 5 -1.94 -5.95 2.97
C LEU A 5 -3.39 -5.58 2.65
N LYS A 6 -4.29 -5.78 3.59
CA LYS A 6 -5.69 -5.40 3.48
C LYS A 6 -6.15 -4.60 4.69
N LEU A 7 -7.17 -3.80 4.48
CA LEU A 7 -7.93 -3.18 5.57
C LEU A 7 -8.78 -4.25 6.28
N THR A 8 -9.09 -4.00 7.54
CA THR A 8 -10.06 -4.83 8.28
C THR A 8 -11.46 -4.69 7.70
N ASP A 9 -12.29 -5.73 7.85
CA ASP A 9 -13.67 -5.74 7.34
C ASP A 9 -14.57 -4.69 8.02
N ASP A 10 -14.18 -4.18 9.18
CA ASP A 10 -14.86 -3.11 9.91
C ASP A 10 -14.41 -1.69 9.51
N TYR A 11 -13.47 -1.57 8.55
CA TYR A 11 -13.12 -0.28 7.99
C TYR A 11 -14.30 0.30 7.20
N PRO A 12 -14.77 1.50 7.56
CA PRO A 12 -15.98 2.02 6.95
C PRO A 12 -15.80 2.41 5.48
N ASP A 13 -16.70 1.98 4.59
CA ASP A 13 -16.74 2.39 3.18
C ASP A 13 -16.79 3.91 3.01
N SER A 14 -17.34 4.62 4.02
CA SER A 14 -17.38 6.09 4.02
C SER A 14 -16.01 6.74 4.16
N TYR A 15 -14.96 6.00 4.53
CA TYR A 15 -13.59 6.48 4.71
C TYR A 15 -12.74 6.25 3.46
N TRP A 16 -13.34 6.35 2.28
CA TRP A 16 -12.67 6.29 0.99
C TRP A 16 -12.20 7.68 0.56
N PHE A 17 -10.89 7.85 0.45
CA PHE A 17 -10.26 9.11 0.12
C PHE A 17 -10.10 9.31 -1.39
N GLN A 18 -10.14 10.57 -1.83
CA GLN A 18 -9.79 10.97 -3.17
C GLN A 18 -8.32 11.38 -3.22
N PHE A 19 -7.56 10.74 -4.07
CA PHE A 19 -6.16 11.06 -4.33
C PHE A 19 -6.04 12.16 -5.38
N LYS A 20 -5.32 13.23 -5.06
CA LYS A 20 -5.07 14.35 -5.95
C LYS A 20 -3.84 14.06 -6.81
N LYS A 21 -4.04 13.79 -8.11
CA LYS A 21 -3.00 13.46 -9.08
C LYS A 21 -2.37 14.75 -9.62
N GLU A 22 -1.46 15.39 -8.89
CA GLU A 22 -0.79 16.62 -9.33
C GLU A 22 0.61 16.34 -9.90
N GLU A 23 1.56 15.92 -9.04
CA GLU A 23 2.96 15.73 -9.42
C GLU A 23 3.36 14.26 -9.59
N ILE A 24 2.74 13.37 -8.80
CA ILE A 24 3.04 11.94 -8.78
C ILE A 24 1.82 11.18 -9.25
N SER A 25 1.98 10.38 -10.28
CA SER A 25 0.92 9.49 -10.76
C SER A 25 0.97 8.13 -10.05
N ILE A 26 -0.14 7.38 -10.12
CA ILE A 26 -0.18 5.99 -9.65
C ILE A 26 0.86 5.13 -10.41
N VAL A 27 1.09 5.46 -11.70
CA VAL A 27 2.06 4.73 -12.53
C VAL A 27 3.47 4.92 -12.03
N ASP A 28 3.84 6.12 -11.56
CA ASP A 28 5.17 6.38 -10.99
C ASP A 28 5.41 5.52 -9.74
N LEU A 29 4.38 5.41 -8.88
CA LEU A 29 4.42 4.55 -7.69
C LEU A 29 4.54 3.05 -8.02
N MET A 30 4.19 2.64 -9.25
CA MET A 30 4.29 1.24 -9.69
C MET A 30 5.66 0.86 -10.24
N GLN A 31 6.62 1.80 -10.37
CA GLN A 31 7.92 1.57 -10.99
C GLN A 31 9.01 1.06 -10.04
N CYS A 32 8.76 0.99 -8.74
CA CYS A 32 9.75 0.61 -7.72
C CYS A 32 11.04 1.46 -7.81
N GLN A 33 10.90 2.74 -8.05
CA GLN A 33 11.99 3.71 -8.12
C GLN A 33 11.82 4.77 -7.03
N GLU A 34 12.91 5.34 -6.58
CA GLU A 34 12.85 6.48 -5.67
C GLU A 34 12.15 7.66 -6.34
N ILE A 35 11.23 8.26 -5.61
CA ILE A 35 10.46 9.42 -6.05
C ILE A 35 10.92 10.63 -5.24
N HIS A 36 11.36 11.66 -5.94
CA HIS A 36 11.74 12.93 -5.34
C HIS A 36 10.67 13.97 -5.63
N SER A 37 9.73 14.14 -4.71
CA SER A 37 8.72 15.20 -4.77
C SER A 37 9.02 16.28 -3.74
N LYS A 38 8.82 17.54 -4.12
CA LYS A 38 8.91 18.68 -3.20
C LYS A 38 7.63 18.86 -2.37
N ASN A 39 6.53 18.36 -2.88
CA ASN A 39 5.23 18.49 -2.28
C ASN A 39 4.71 17.14 -1.78
N PRO A 40 3.97 17.11 -0.66
CA PRO A 40 3.33 15.89 -0.18
C PRO A 40 2.21 15.44 -1.13
N LEU A 41 1.93 14.14 -1.16
CA LEU A 41 0.74 13.60 -1.82
C LEU A 41 -0.51 14.08 -1.06
N ILE A 42 -1.57 14.43 -1.78
CA ILE A 42 -2.78 15.01 -1.17
C ILE A 42 -3.95 14.03 -1.29
N PHE A 43 -4.58 13.78 -0.14
CA PHE A 43 -5.78 12.96 -0.02
C PHE A 43 -6.91 13.77 0.61
N THR A 44 -8.11 13.71 0.02
CA THR A 44 -9.27 14.49 0.48
C THR A 44 -10.43 13.57 0.78
N LEU A 45 -11.08 13.80 1.91
CA LEU A 45 -12.34 13.14 2.24
C LEU A 45 -13.47 14.16 2.24
N ASN A 46 -14.39 14.02 1.28
CA ASN A 46 -15.49 14.97 1.05
C ASN A 46 -16.76 14.66 1.88
N LYS A 47 -16.63 13.89 2.94
CA LYS A 47 -17.75 13.53 3.84
C LYS A 47 -17.49 14.05 5.24
N LYS A 48 -18.53 14.56 5.91
CA LYS A 48 -18.43 14.86 7.34
C LYS A 48 -18.36 13.57 8.14
N ILE A 49 -17.28 13.41 8.88
CA ILE A 49 -16.99 12.23 9.69
C ILE A 49 -16.44 12.61 11.05
N SER A 50 -16.44 11.66 11.97
CA SER A 50 -15.72 11.79 13.24
C SER A 50 -14.21 11.65 13.00
N GLU A 51 -13.48 12.76 13.06
CA GLU A 51 -12.01 12.77 12.93
C GLU A 51 -11.34 11.87 13.96
N LYS A 52 -11.81 11.89 15.21
CA LYS A 52 -11.28 11.06 16.29
C LYS A 52 -11.33 9.57 15.93
N ARG A 53 -12.45 9.12 15.35
CA ARG A 53 -12.59 7.72 14.92
C ARG A 53 -11.72 7.42 13.72
N LEU A 54 -11.70 8.31 12.71
CA LEU A 54 -10.88 8.12 11.53
C LEU A 54 -9.41 8.05 11.91
N LEU A 55 -8.89 9.01 12.67
CA LEU A 55 -7.49 9.09 13.06
C LEU A 55 -7.03 7.98 14.03
N SER A 56 -7.94 7.09 14.46
CA SER A 56 -7.58 5.90 15.21
C SER A 56 -7.08 4.74 14.34
N TYR A 57 -7.33 4.78 13.01
CA TYR A 57 -6.80 3.79 12.06
C TYR A 57 -5.34 4.06 11.71
N ASN A 58 -4.62 3.01 11.34
CA ASN A 58 -3.21 3.11 10.92
C ASN A 58 -3.02 3.01 9.42
N ILE A 59 -4.01 2.48 8.69
CA ILE A 59 -4.00 2.41 7.24
C ILE A 59 -5.32 2.94 6.67
N PHE A 60 -5.25 3.58 5.51
CA PHE A 60 -6.37 4.28 4.89
C PHE A 60 -6.42 3.97 3.40
N SER A 61 -7.63 3.82 2.87
CA SER A 61 -7.84 3.53 1.46
C SER A 61 -8.22 4.76 0.64
N SER A 62 -7.80 4.78 -0.61
CA SER A 62 -8.12 5.84 -1.56
C SER A 62 -8.40 5.29 -2.97
N ASP A 63 -8.82 6.16 -3.88
CA ASP A 63 -8.89 5.88 -5.32
C ASP A 63 -7.51 5.90 -6.01
N GLY A 64 -6.45 6.04 -5.24
CA GLY A 64 -5.04 5.99 -5.59
C GLY A 64 -4.28 4.98 -4.73
N PRO A 65 -3.10 5.33 -4.22
CA PRO A 65 -2.38 4.50 -3.27
C PRO A 65 -3.02 4.54 -1.88
N ASP A 66 -2.96 3.43 -1.16
CA ASP A 66 -3.23 3.43 0.27
C ASP A 66 -2.15 4.20 1.02
N PHE A 67 -2.50 4.78 2.16
CA PHE A 67 -1.59 5.56 2.96
C PHE A 67 -1.72 5.22 4.45
N ILE A 68 -0.71 5.59 5.24
CA ILE A 68 -0.60 5.21 6.64
C ILE A 68 -0.56 6.42 7.58
N SER A 69 -0.97 6.17 8.82
CA SER A 69 -0.97 7.18 9.89
C SER A 69 0.45 7.61 10.28
N LEU A 70 0.56 8.80 10.88
CA LEU A 70 1.79 9.28 11.51
C LEU A 70 2.37 8.26 12.51
N ARG A 71 1.51 7.60 13.29
CA ARG A 71 1.95 6.59 14.27
C ARG A 71 2.69 5.43 13.60
N LEU A 72 2.06 4.81 12.58
CA LEU A 72 2.68 3.68 11.88
C LEU A 72 3.90 4.14 11.08
N ALA A 73 3.84 5.30 10.44
CA ALA A 73 4.95 5.89 9.71
C ALA A 73 6.18 6.08 10.60
N THR A 74 6.01 6.70 11.78
CA THR A 74 7.12 6.93 12.74
C THR A 74 7.75 5.62 13.21
N LEU A 75 6.94 4.59 13.46
CA LEU A 75 7.46 3.27 13.85
C LEU A 75 8.32 2.65 12.74
N LEU A 76 7.87 2.76 11.49
CA LEU A 76 8.58 2.18 10.33
C LEU A 76 9.81 3.00 9.93
N GLU A 77 9.77 4.33 10.03
CA GLU A 77 10.91 5.21 9.76
C GLU A 77 12.10 4.95 10.71
N ASN A 78 11.82 4.52 11.93
CA ASN A 78 12.83 4.14 12.90
C ASN A 78 13.45 2.74 12.65
N ASN A 79 12.98 2.01 11.66
CA ASN A 79 13.51 0.70 11.29
C ASN A 79 14.45 0.82 10.09
N GLU A 80 15.77 0.73 10.35
CA GLU A 80 16.81 0.92 9.33
C GLU A 80 16.74 -0.11 8.18
N GLU A 81 16.27 -1.33 8.43
CA GLU A 81 16.11 -2.33 7.37
C GLU A 81 14.92 -2.02 6.48
N PHE A 82 13.81 -1.58 7.08
CA PHE A 82 12.61 -1.23 6.35
C PHE A 82 12.85 -0.07 5.37
N VAL A 83 13.48 1.02 5.83
CA VAL A 83 13.70 2.22 5.00
C VAL A 83 14.71 2.01 3.86
N LYS A 84 15.49 0.91 3.86
CA LYS A 84 16.34 0.51 2.74
C LYS A 84 15.54 -0.12 1.59
N GLU A 85 14.38 -0.68 1.89
CA GLU A 85 13.54 -1.40 0.91
C GLU A 85 12.29 -0.61 0.50
N VAL A 86 11.85 0.32 1.36
CA VAL A 86 10.59 1.05 1.18
C VAL A 86 10.80 2.53 1.46
N GLN A 87 10.55 3.34 0.46
CA GLN A 87 10.48 4.78 0.64
C GLN A 87 9.10 5.15 1.21
N LEU A 88 9.07 6.02 2.21
CA LEU A 88 7.85 6.60 2.76
C LEU A 88 7.69 8.02 2.23
N LEU A 89 6.72 8.22 1.33
CA LEU A 89 6.43 9.51 0.73
C LEU A 89 5.49 10.32 1.61
N ASP A 90 5.80 11.60 1.80
CA ASP A 90 4.97 12.51 2.59
C ASP A 90 3.56 12.62 2.01
N ALA A 91 2.57 12.61 2.89
CA ALA A 91 1.18 12.80 2.53
C ALA A 91 0.48 13.80 3.47
N THR A 92 -0.40 14.60 2.89
CA THR A 92 -1.31 15.50 3.60
C THR A 92 -2.74 15.03 3.38
N VAL A 93 -3.48 14.92 4.47
CA VAL A 93 -4.87 14.43 4.46
C VAL A 93 -5.80 15.57 4.81
N ILE A 94 -6.80 15.84 3.97
CA ILE A 94 -7.79 16.90 4.18
C ILE A 94 -9.11 16.26 4.62
N ILE A 95 -9.55 16.56 5.85
CA ILE A 95 -10.75 16.03 6.47
C ILE A 95 -11.58 17.20 6.99
N ASN A 96 -12.86 17.25 6.68
CA ASN A 96 -13.76 18.35 7.09
C ASN A 96 -13.20 19.76 6.74
N GLY A 97 -12.37 19.86 5.69
CA GLY A 97 -11.72 21.10 5.28
C GLY A 97 -10.45 21.46 6.06
N GLN A 98 -10.00 20.61 6.98
CA GLN A 98 -8.76 20.80 7.74
C GLN A 98 -7.65 19.88 7.24
N SER A 99 -6.42 20.40 7.17
CA SER A 99 -5.25 19.64 6.75
C SER A 99 -4.60 18.93 7.94
N HIS A 100 -4.31 17.66 7.77
CA HIS A 100 -3.61 16.82 8.73
C HIS A 100 -2.31 16.31 8.08
N TYR A 101 -1.21 16.35 8.82
CA TYR A 101 0.14 16.08 8.32
C TYR A 101 0.74 14.82 8.99
N GLY A 102 1.88 14.38 8.44
CA GLY A 102 2.62 13.25 8.98
C GLY A 102 2.15 11.89 8.48
N PHE A 103 1.17 11.86 7.59
CA PHE A 103 0.80 10.64 6.87
C PHE A 103 1.85 10.30 5.82
N LYS A 104 1.95 9.03 5.44
CA LYS A 104 2.90 8.55 4.44
C LYS A 104 2.27 7.55 3.49
N VAL A 105 2.80 7.49 2.28
CA VAL A 105 2.47 6.47 1.28
C VAL A 105 3.65 5.52 1.13
N PHE A 106 3.38 4.22 1.05
CA PHE A 106 4.39 3.21 0.75
C PHE A 106 4.83 3.26 -0.71
N ASN A 107 6.12 3.35 -0.93
CA ASN A 107 6.73 3.17 -2.23
C ASN A 107 7.79 2.06 -2.13
N PRO A 108 7.43 0.78 -2.34
CA PRO A 108 8.39 -0.32 -2.38
C PRO A 108 9.41 -0.10 -3.48
N LEU A 109 10.69 -0.29 -3.18
CA LEU A 109 11.80 0.00 -4.10
C LEU A 109 12.25 -1.21 -4.93
N HIS A 110 11.56 -2.35 -4.80
CA HIS A 110 11.89 -3.54 -5.58
C HIS A 110 10.67 -4.36 -5.98
N PHE A 111 10.85 -5.10 -7.08
CA PHE A 111 9.89 -6.09 -7.52
C PHE A 111 10.21 -7.47 -6.97
N LEU A 112 9.17 -8.26 -6.75
CA LEU A 112 9.25 -9.66 -6.38
C LEU A 112 8.36 -10.48 -7.32
N SER A 113 8.92 -11.50 -7.96
CA SER A 113 8.13 -12.50 -8.69
C SER A 113 7.53 -13.46 -7.68
N CYS A 114 6.26 -13.27 -7.36
CA CYS A 114 5.63 -13.91 -6.21
C CYS A 114 4.27 -14.57 -6.50
N ILE A 115 3.72 -14.40 -7.69
CA ILE A 115 2.44 -15.02 -8.06
C ILE A 115 2.73 -16.36 -8.76
N ASP A 116 2.08 -17.42 -8.27
CA ASP A 116 2.04 -18.74 -8.94
C ASP A 116 1.05 -18.66 -10.09
N MET A 117 1.56 -18.43 -11.30
CA MET A 117 0.73 -18.24 -12.50
C MET A 117 -0.04 -19.49 -12.90
N ASP A 118 0.47 -20.68 -12.55
CA ASP A 118 -0.19 -21.96 -12.88
C ASP A 118 -1.40 -22.24 -11.99
N LYS A 119 -1.37 -21.74 -10.75
CA LYS A 119 -2.46 -21.89 -9.78
C LYS A 119 -3.38 -20.68 -9.69
N SER A 120 -2.99 -19.57 -10.31
CA SER A 120 -3.76 -18.33 -10.32
C SER A 120 -4.66 -18.26 -11.55
N GLU A 121 -5.80 -17.60 -11.42
CA GLU A 121 -6.72 -17.35 -12.53
C GLU A 121 -6.59 -15.90 -12.97
N SER A 122 -6.15 -15.70 -14.20
CA SER A 122 -5.96 -14.36 -14.76
C SER A 122 -6.41 -14.28 -16.21
N ARG A 123 -6.70 -13.06 -16.64
CA ARG A 123 -6.98 -12.73 -18.05
C ARG A 123 -6.21 -11.47 -18.45
N PRO A 124 -5.81 -11.32 -19.71
CA PRO A 124 -5.25 -10.07 -20.20
C PRO A 124 -6.20 -8.91 -19.96
N LEU A 125 -5.69 -7.78 -19.48
CA LEU A 125 -6.48 -6.54 -19.37
C LEU A 125 -6.90 -6.02 -20.74
N LEU A 126 -6.04 -6.22 -21.75
CA LEU A 126 -6.27 -5.83 -23.13
C LEU A 126 -6.28 -7.11 -23.99
N SER A 127 -7.41 -7.45 -24.60
CA SER A 127 -7.58 -8.69 -25.36
C SER A 127 -6.62 -8.80 -26.55
N TYR A 128 -6.18 -7.69 -27.12
CA TYR A 128 -5.21 -7.63 -28.21
C TYR A 128 -3.74 -7.72 -27.75
N LEU A 129 -3.49 -7.75 -26.43
CA LEU A 129 -2.15 -7.85 -25.86
C LEU A 129 -2.11 -9.00 -24.82
N PRO A 130 -2.10 -10.27 -25.27
CA PRO A 130 -2.22 -11.43 -24.37
C PRO A 130 -1.09 -11.55 -23.35
N ASP A 131 0.11 -11.08 -23.70
CA ASP A 131 1.29 -11.07 -22.82
C ASP A 131 1.44 -9.76 -22.01
N GLY A 132 0.47 -8.87 -22.12
CA GLY A 132 0.44 -7.60 -21.40
C GLY A 132 -0.04 -7.73 -19.95
N PRO A 133 -0.37 -6.60 -19.32
CA PRO A 133 -0.88 -6.57 -17.95
C PRO A 133 -2.11 -7.46 -17.77
N LYS A 134 -2.19 -8.17 -16.65
CA LYS A 134 -3.24 -9.13 -16.34
C LYS A 134 -4.14 -8.66 -15.20
N SER A 135 -5.41 -9.00 -15.32
CA SER A 135 -6.39 -8.93 -14.25
C SER A 135 -6.52 -10.31 -13.61
N PHE A 136 -6.48 -10.38 -12.30
CA PHE A 136 -6.57 -11.64 -11.55
C PHE A 136 -7.95 -11.77 -10.90
N THR A 137 -8.63 -12.90 -11.17
CA THR A 137 -9.85 -13.29 -10.45
C THR A 137 -9.52 -14.13 -9.23
N LYS A 138 -8.41 -14.89 -9.29
CA LYS A 138 -7.85 -15.63 -8.18
C LYS A 138 -6.34 -15.47 -8.19
N MET A 139 -5.77 -15.06 -7.09
CA MET A 139 -4.33 -14.87 -6.94
C MET A 139 -3.78 -15.86 -5.91
N VAL A 140 -2.81 -16.66 -6.31
CA VAL A 140 -2.12 -17.62 -5.45
C VAL A 140 -0.64 -17.23 -5.38
N PHE A 141 -0.12 -17.05 -4.18
CA PHE A 141 1.29 -16.74 -3.99
C PHE A 141 2.14 -17.99 -3.95
N ARG A 142 3.36 -17.87 -4.47
CA ARG A 142 4.38 -18.91 -4.43
C ARG A 142 4.82 -19.16 -3.00
N GLN A 143 5.00 -20.44 -2.65
CA GLN A 143 5.45 -20.88 -1.32
C GLN A 143 6.97 -21.09 -1.24
N ASP A 144 7.66 -21.11 -2.38
CA ASP A 144 9.09 -21.39 -2.51
C ASP A 144 9.97 -20.13 -2.44
N ILE A 145 9.42 -18.98 -2.09
CA ILE A 145 10.17 -17.74 -1.97
C ILE A 145 10.93 -17.74 -0.65
N THR A 146 12.25 -17.79 -0.79
CA THR A 146 13.21 -17.75 0.33
C THR A 146 13.83 -16.36 0.54
N LYS A 147 13.58 -15.42 -0.38
CA LYS A 147 14.09 -14.05 -0.26
C LYS A 147 13.53 -13.38 0.99
N ASP A 148 14.40 -12.87 1.82
CA ASP A 148 14.05 -12.04 2.95
C ASP A 148 13.73 -10.62 2.47
N PHE A 149 12.58 -10.06 2.88
CA PHE A 149 12.13 -8.73 2.51
C PHE A 149 11.09 -8.21 3.52
N TRP A 150 10.88 -6.91 3.54
CA TRP A 150 9.80 -6.28 4.32
C TRP A 150 8.53 -6.12 3.48
N MET A 151 8.68 -5.45 2.34
CA MET A 151 7.58 -5.13 1.43
C MET A 151 8.11 -5.07 0.00
N ALA A 152 7.36 -5.59 -0.95
CA ALA A 152 7.71 -5.59 -2.37
C ALA A 152 6.47 -5.39 -3.24
N ARG A 153 6.68 -5.06 -4.49
CA ARG A 153 5.62 -4.99 -5.49
C ARG A 153 5.67 -6.24 -6.36
N CYS A 154 4.51 -6.86 -6.62
CA CYS A 154 4.46 -8.05 -7.47
C CYS A 154 4.88 -7.70 -8.89
N LYS A 155 5.80 -8.50 -9.45
CA LYS A 155 6.25 -8.33 -10.85
C LYS A 155 5.14 -8.66 -11.84
N GLU A 156 4.33 -9.68 -11.54
CA GLU A 156 3.22 -10.17 -12.39
C GLU A 156 1.98 -9.26 -12.32
N ASN A 157 1.88 -8.47 -11.25
CA ASN A 157 0.80 -7.50 -11.05
C ASN A 157 1.34 -6.29 -10.26
N THR A 158 1.78 -5.27 -10.98
CA THR A 158 2.44 -4.10 -10.37
C THR A 158 1.52 -3.24 -9.50
N SER A 159 0.21 -3.43 -9.55
CA SER A 159 -0.72 -2.81 -8.60
C SER A 159 -0.76 -3.51 -7.24
N CYS A 160 -0.25 -4.75 -7.16
CA CYS A 160 -0.25 -5.54 -5.94
C CYS A 160 1.03 -5.31 -5.13
N ILE A 161 0.86 -4.90 -3.87
CA ILE A 161 1.93 -4.85 -2.88
C ILE A 161 1.80 -6.10 -1.99
N VAL A 162 2.94 -6.74 -1.76
CA VAL A 162 3.07 -7.88 -0.86
C VAL A 162 4.03 -7.58 0.27
N ILE A 163 3.78 -8.24 1.39
CA ILE A 163 4.57 -8.12 2.61
C ILE A 163 5.03 -9.49 3.09
N SER A 164 6.10 -9.50 3.86
CA SER A 164 6.62 -10.71 4.47
C SER A 164 6.16 -10.90 5.91
N ASP A 165 6.58 -12.03 6.49
CA ASP A 165 6.44 -12.28 7.93
C ASP A 165 7.11 -11.18 8.79
N LYS A 166 8.16 -10.51 8.32
CA LYS A 166 8.82 -9.42 9.06
C LYS A 166 7.87 -8.27 9.35
N LEU A 167 7.20 -7.75 8.32
CA LEU A 167 6.27 -6.64 8.50
C LEU A 167 5.04 -7.06 9.30
N LYS A 168 4.54 -8.28 9.07
CA LYS A 168 3.44 -8.85 9.86
C LYS A 168 3.79 -8.91 11.35
N GLN A 169 4.96 -9.48 11.67
CA GLN A 169 5.42 -9.59 13.05
C GLN A 169 5.62 -8.22 13.69
N PHE A 170 6.24 -7.29 12.96
CA PHE A 170 6.40 -5.89 13.40
C PHE A 170 5.06 -5.23 13.75
N CYS A 171 4.03 -5.42 12.93
CA CYS A 171 2.69 -4.89 13.22
C CYS A 171 2.08 -5.50 14.48
N ILE A 172 2.25 -6.82 14.68
CA ILE A 172 1.76 -7.52 15.87
C ILE A 172 2.46 -6.98 17.14
N GLU A 173 3.78 -6.86 17.12
CA GLU A 173 4.59 -6.39 18.24
C GLU A 173 4.29 -4.94 18.62
N ASN A 174 3.96 -4.11 17.62
CA ASN A 174 3.59 -2.71 17.83
C ASN A 174 2.09 -2.46 17.99
N ASN A 175 1.30 -3.54 18.15
CA ASN A 175 -0.14 -3.47 18.43
C ASN A 175 -0.95 -2.73 17.33
N ILE A 176 -0.56 -2.93 16.06
CA ILE A 176 -1.27 -2.45 14.88
C ILE A 176 -2.35 -3.49 14.53
N LYS A 177 -3.62 -3.16 14.75
CA LYS A 177 -4.74 -4.13 14.71
C LYS A 177 -5.65 -3.99 13.49
N ASP A 178 -5.60 -2.87 12.80
CA ASP A 178 -6.47 -2.52 11.69
C ASP A 178 -5.91 -2.94 10.31
N ILE A 179 -4.99 -3.90 10.32
CA ILE A 179 -4.39 -4.48 9.13
C ILE A 179 -4.66 -6.00 9.13
N VAL A 180 -5.17 -6.49 8.00
CA VAL A 180 -5.34 -7.92 7.74
C VAL A 180 -4.24 -8.41 6.80
N PHE A 181 -3.69 -9.56 7.10
CA PHE A 181 -2.64 -10.23 6.36
C PHE A 181 -3.26 -11.47 5.67
N GLU A 182 -3.54 -11.35 4.38
CA GLU A 182 -4.18 -12.40 3.57
C GLU A 182 -3.20 -13.10 2.63
#